data_2e7148cdd8ef6d3fb045890ab97160df
#
_entry.id   2e7148cdd8ef6d3fb045890ab97160df
#
_cell.length_a   1.000
_cell.length_b   1.000
_cell.length_c   1.000
_cell.angle_alpha   90.00
_cell.angle_beta   90.00
_cell.angle_gamma   90.00
#
_symmetry.space_group_name_H-M   'P 1'
#
loop_
_entity.id
_entity.type
_entity.pdbx_description
1 polymer ?
#
loop_
_entity_poly.entity_id
_entity_poly.type
_entity_poly.pdbx_seq_one_letter_code
_entity_poly.pdbx_strand_id
1 'polypeptide(L)'
;MATRTDITGAVRQSWQQHIIPAAMPYYKDPLVLVEGSGSSVTDAEGREYLDFFCGILTTAVGHCHPDIVERVREQVGRLGHVSTLYLNEPQVNAARRLAGIAPGRLQKTFFTNSGTEAVETAVMLARMFTGRDEIIALRYGYSGRSALATSMTAMSGWTPLGATASWVKHAIAPYPYRSSFTGSPAELAEYFARDVEEVILTMTSGK
;
A
#
# COMPACT_ATOMS: atom_id res chain seq x y z
N MET A 1 -30.44 -9.71 23.40
CA MET A 1 -29.77 -9.51 22.11
C MET A 1 -29.75 -8.01 21.83
N ALA A 2 -28.58 -7.40 21.64
CA ALA A 2 -28.50 -5.97 21.24
C ALA A 2 -29.20 -5.77 19.89
N THR A 3 -29.91 -4.66 19.72
CA THR A 3 -30.49 -4.31 18.43
C THR A 3 -29.39 -3.92 17.45
N ARG A 4 -29.59 -4.07 16.13
CA ARG A 4 -28.59 -3.72 15.10
C ARG A 4 -28.13 -2.25 15.23
N THR A 5 -29.01 -1.32 15.58
CA THR A 5 -28.71 0.10 15.81
C THR A 5 -27.79 0.32 17.02
N ASP A 6 -27.82 -0.58 17.99
CA ASP A 6 -26.98 -0.55 19.19
C ASP A 6 -25.52 -0.95 18.88
N ILE A 7 -25.30 -1.83 17.88
CA ILE A 7 -23.96 -2.26 17.46
C ILE A 7 -23.15 -1.10 16.89
N THR A 8 -23.71 -0.29 16.00
CA THR A 8 -23.01 0.85 15.37
C THR A 8 -22.57 1.88 16.41
N GLY A 9 -23.45 2.25 17.35
CA GLY A 9 -23.12 3.18 18.43
C GLY A 9 -21.98 2.64 19.32
N ALA A 10 -22.09 1.40 19.75
CA ALA A 10 -21.07 0.75 20.58
C ALA A 10 -19.71 0.64 19.90
N VAL A 11 -19.67 0.26 18.62
CA VAL A 11 -18.42 0.15 17.84
C VAL A 11 -17.78 1.53 17.65
N ARG A 12 -18.55 2.56 17.29
CA ARG A 12 -18.03 3.93 17.13
C ARG A 12 -17.49 4.49 18.45
N GLN A 13 -18.20 4.29 19.54
CA GLN A 13 -17.74 4.70 20.87
C GLN A 13 -16.45 3.98 21.26
N SER A 14 -16.40 2.67 21.10
CA SER A 14 -15.21 1.88 21.38
C SER A 14 -14.02 2.29 20.51
N TRP A 15 -14.27 2.57 19.24
CA TRP A 15 -13.24 3.09 18.33
C TRP A 15 -12.66 4.41 18.82
N GLN A 16 -13.50 5.36 19.22
CA GLN A 16 -13.06 6.67 19.75
C GLN A 16 -12.24 6.53 21.05
N GLN A 17 -12.56 5.55 21.88
CA GLN A 17 -11.89 5.33 23.17
C GLN A 17 -10.55 4.57 23.03
N HIS A 18 -10.43 3.67 22.04
CA HIS A 18 -9.34 2.70 22.02
C HIS A 18 -8.47 2.75 20.76
N ILE A 19 -8.89 3.46 19.71
CA ILE A 19 -8.09 3.61 18.49
C ILE A 19 -7.47 5.00 18.46
N ILE A 20 -6.17 5.03 18.23
CA ILE A 20 -5.41 6.28 18.14
C ILE A 20 -5.99 7.22 17.04
N PRO A 21 -6.15 8.52 17.29
CA PRO A 21 -6.71 9.46 16.32
C PRO A 21 -5.97 9.56 14.98
N ALA A 22 -4.71 9.11 14.91
CA ALA A 22 -3.96 9.05 13.65
C ALA A 22 -4.53 8.04 12.62
N ALA A 23 -5.38 7.10 13.06
CA ALA A 23 -6.15 6.22 12.21
C ALA A 23 -7.50 6.87 11.86
N MET A 24 -7.48 8.02 11.17
CA MET A 24 -8.69 8.81 10.89
C MET A 24 -9.58 8.13 9.84
N PRO A 25 -10.87 7.94 10.12
CA PRO A 25 -11.86 7.67 9.09
C PRO A 25 -12.08 8.93 8.25
N TYR A 26 -12.35 8.76 6.94
CA TYR A 26 -12.62 9.89 6.03
C TYR A 26 -14.03 10.47 6.19
N TYR A 27 -14.88 9.81 6.97
CA TYR A 27 -16.27 10.22 7.18
C TYR A 27 -16.47 10.69 8.61
N LYS A 28 -17.32 11.72 8.78
CA LYS A 28 -17.74 12.18 10.10
C LYS A 28 -18.45 11.06 10.88
N ASP A 29 -19.27 10.29 10.17
CA ASP A 29 -20.02 9.15 10.70
C ASP A 29 -19.66 7.87 9.93
N PRO A 30 -18.51 7.22 10.25
CA PRO A 30 -18.03 6.08 9.49
C PRO A 30 -19.00 4.89 9.57
N LEU A 31 -19.14 4.19 8.45
CA LEU A 31 -19.92 2.95 8.37
C LEU A 31 -19.29 1.87 9.24
N VAL A 32 -20.13 1.07 9.88
CA VAL A 32 -19.69 -0.16 10.57
C VAL A 32 -20.03 -1.34 9.65
N LEU A 33 -19.08 -1.76 8.85
CA LEU A 33 -19.25 -2.88 7.92
C LEU A 33 -19.12 -4.21 8.67
N VAL A 34 -20.02 -5.15 8.39
CA VAL A 34 -20.10 -6.45 9.08
C VAL A 34 -20.01 -7.66 8.14
N GLU A 35 -20.34 -7.47 6.86
CA GLU A 35 -20.31 -8.54 5.86
C GLU A 35 -19.77 -8.00 4.53
N GLY A 36 -19.23 -8.90 3.71
CA GLY A 36 -18.82 -8.59 2.33
C GLY A 36 -18.87 -9.83 1.45
N SER A 37 -19.32 -9.65 0.21
CA SER A 37 -19.38 -10.72 -0.80
C SER A 37 -19.20 -10.13 -2.20
N GLY A 38 -18.23 -10.65 -2.95
CA GLY A 38 -17.92 -10.12 -4.28
C GLY A 38 -17.63 -8.63 -4.24
N SER A 39 -18.40 -7.82 -4.95
CA SER A 39 -18.26 -6.35 -4.98
C SER A 39 -19.15 -5.60 -3.99
N SER A 40 -19.89 -6.30 -3.12
CA SER A 40 -20.81 -5.70 -2.16
C SER A 40 -20.31 -5.83 -0.73
N VAL A 41 -20.65 -4.83 0.10
CA VAL A 41 -20.45 -4.84 1.56
C VAL A 41 -21.74 -4.43 2.26
N THR A 42 -21.96 -4.96 3.46
CA THR A 42 -23.17 -4.71 4.26
C THR A 42 -22.80 -4.07 5.60
N ASP A 43 -23.51 -3.02 5.99
CA ASP A 43 -23.32 -2.38 7.29
C ASP A 43 -24.11 -3.08 8.42
N ALA A 44 -23.85 -2.64 9.65
CA ALA A 44 -24.53 -3.18 10.84
C ALA A 44 -26.06 -2.95 10.85
N GLU A 45 -26.57 -2.00 10.09
CA GLU A 45 -28.00 -1.75 9.89
C GLU A 45 -28.60 -2.64 8.80
N GLY A 46 -27.77 -3.42 8.08
CA GLY A 46 -28.19 -4.31 7.01
C GLY A 46 -28.36 -3.63 5.65
N ARG A 47 -27.80 -2.44 5.48
CA ARG A 47 -27.79 -1.75 4.18
C ARG A 47 -26.62 -2.26 3.36
N GLU A 48 -26.85 -2.53 2.09
CA GLU A 48 -25.86 -2.99 1.13
C GLU A 48 -25.28 -1.82 0.33
N TYR A 49 -23.98 -1.90 0.06
CA TYR A 49 -23.24 -0.90 -0.73
C TYR A 49 -22.36 -1.60 -1.76
N LEU A 50 -22.22 -1.01 -2.94
CA LEU A 50 -21.18 -1.39 -3.88
C LEU A 50 -19.83 -0.82 -3.42
N ASP A 51 -18.86 -1.70 -3.27
CA ASP A 51 -17.51 -1.31 -2.85
C ASP A 51 -16.63 -0.97 -4.05
N PHE A 52 -16.57 0.33 -4.39
CA PHE A 52 -15.63 0.86 -5.39
C PHE A 52 -14.25 1.18 -4.81
N PHE A 53 -14.05 1.04 -3.52
CA PHE A 53 -12.78 1.31 -2.86
C PHE A 53 -11.87 0.08 -2.74
N CYS A 54 -12.48 -1.10 -2.61
CA CYS A 54 -11.82 -2.40 -2.59
C CYS A 54 -10.66 -2.48 -1.58
N GLY A 55 -10.81 -1.85 -0.41
CA GLY A 55 -9.74 -1.82 0.61
C GLY A 55 -8.43 -1.23 0.10
N ILE A 56 -8.48 -0.18 -0.73
CA ILE A 56 -7.35 0.38 -1.49
C ILE A 56 -6.74 -0.69 -2.41
N LEU A 57 -7.59 -1.29 -3.25
CA LEU A 57 -7.27 -2.32 -4.26
C LEU A 57 -6.77 -3.68 -3.69
N THR A 58 -6.89 -3.90 -2.40
CA THR A 58 -6.46 -5.17 -1.77
C THR A 58 -7.46 -6.30 -1.95
N THR A 59 -8.74 -6.00 -2.14
CA THR A 59 -9.81 -6.97 -2.37
C THR A 59 -10.20 -7.08 -3.86
N ALA A 60 -9.22 -6.95 -4.77
CA ALA A 60 -9.44 -6.92 -6.22
C ALA A 60 -10.15 -8.17 -6.79
N VAL A 61 -10.08 -9.30 -6.10
CA VAL A 61 -10.78 -10.56 -6.46
C VAL A 61 -12.19 -10.66 -5.86
N GLY A 62 -12.63 -9.63 -5.13
CA GLY A 62 -13.89 -9.58 -4.39
C GLY A 62 -13.76 -10.00 -2.93
N HIS A 63 -14.72 -9.52 -2.13
CA HIS A 63 -14.84 -9.88 -0.71
C HIS A 63 -15.21 -11.35 -0.57
N CYS A 64 -14.57 -12.02 0.38
CA CYS A 64 -14.87 -13.39 0.77
C CYS A 64 -14.92 -14.39 -0.41
N HIS A 65 -13.98 -14.25 -1.39
CA HIS A 65 -13.90 -15.17 -2.51
C HIS A 65 -13.84 -16.64 -2.01
N PRO A 66 -14.78 -17.51 -2.39
CA PRO A 66 -14.94 -18.84 -1.77
C PRO A 66 -13.68 -19.69 -1.82
N ASP A 67 -12.99 -19.75 -2.96
CA ASP A 67 -11.76 -20.55 -3.11
C ASP A 67 -10.63 -20.05 -2.22
N ILE A 68 -10.54 -18.74 -2.00
CA ILE A 68 -9.51 -18.14 -1.10
C ILE A 68 -9.86 -18.45 0.33
N VAL A 69 -11.12 -18.24 0.73
CA VAL A 69 -11.58 -18.52 2.09
C VAL A 69 -11.33 -19.99 2.46
N GLU A 70 -11.67 -20.92 1.57
CA GLU A 70 -11.48 -22.35 1.81
C GLU A 70 -10.01 -22.71 1.97
N ARG A 71 -9.14 -22.24 1.04
CA ARG A 71 -7.69 -22.50 1.14
C ARG A 71 -7.05 -21.92 2.39
N VAL A 72 -7.50 -20.74 2.83
CA VAL A 72 -7.01 -20.14 4.08
C VAL A 72 -7.45 -20.97 5.29
N ARG A 73 -8.72 -21.44 5.32
CA ARG A 73 -9.23 -22.31 6.38
C ARG A 73 -8.47 -23.62 6.46
N GLU A 74 -8.26 -24.28 5.35
CA GLU A 74 -7.47 -25.52 5.27
C GLU A 74 -6.05 -25.31 5.78
N GLN A 75 -5.36 -24.27 5.29
CA GLN A 75 -3.97 -24.04 5.62
C GLN A 75 -3.77 -23.63 7.08
N VAL A 76 -4.62 -22.75 7.62
CA VAL A 76 -4.52 -22.34 9.03
C VAL A 76 -4.84 -23.49 10.00
N GLY A 77 -5.70 -24.42 9.57
CA GLY A 77 -5.99 -25.64 10.32
C GLY A 77 -4.85 -26.67 10.33
N ARG A 78 -3.94 -26.62 9.34
CA ARG A 78 -2.77 -27.52 9.24
C ARG A 78 -1.51 -26.89 9.84
N LEU A 79 -1.21 -25.66 9.47
CA LEU A 79 0.00 -24.94 9.88
C LEU A 79 -0.18 -23.45 9.63
N GLY A 80 -0.46 -22.68 10.67
CA GLY A 80 -0.74 -21.26 10.60
C GLY A 80 0.52 -20.38 10.57
N HIS A 81 1.61 -20.81 11.21
CA HIS A 81 2.86 -20.05 11.27
C HIS A 81 4.07 -20.95 11.48
N VAL A 82 5.19 -20.59 10.84
CA VAL A 82 6.53 -21.10 11.13
C VAL A 82 7.55 -19.98 11.00
N SER A 83 8.67 -20.09 11.75
CA SER A 83 9.83 -19.21 11.58
C SER A 83 10.49 -19.42 10.21
N THR A 84 11.20 -18.41 9.72
CA THR A 84 12.07 -18.50 8.54
C THR A 84 13.17 -19.55 8.65
N LEU A 85 13.37 -20.14 9.82
CA LEU A 85 14.26 -21.29 10.03
C LEU A 85 13.75 -22.57 9.36
N TYR A 86 12.47 -22.61 9.02
CA TYR A 86 11.83 -23.77 8.41
C TYR A 86 11.23 -23.42 7.06
N LEU A 87 11.26 -24.38 6.15
CA LEU A 87 10.65 -24.24 4.84
C LEU A 87 9.17 -24.68 4.91
N ASN A 88 8.32 -24.02 4.15
CA ASN A 88 6.96 -24.46 3.94
C ASN A 88 6.56 -24.38 2.45
N GLU A 89 5.80 -25.35 2.02
CA GLU A 89 5.42 -25.50 0.62
C GLU A 89 4.58 -24.32 0.09
N PRO A 90 3.54 -23.81 0.78
CA PRO A 90 2.76 -22.66 0.31
C PRO A 90 3.60 -21.44 -0.04
N GLN A 91 4.57 -21.07 0.81
CA GLN A 91 5.45 -19.93 0.58
C GLN A 91 6.33 -20.13 -0.66
N VAL A 92 6.94 -21.30 -0.79
CA VAL A 92 7.80 -21.64 -1.95
C VAL A 92 6.99 -21.63 -3.24
N ASN A 93 5.77 -22.19 -3.23
CA ASN A 93 4.87 -22.18 -4.36
C ASN A 93 4.41 -20.77 -4.74
N ALA A 94 4.14 -19.89 -3.78
CA ALA A 94 3.84 -18.48 -4.04
C ALA A 94 5.02 -17.76 -4.71
N ALA A 95 6.24 -17.94 -4.18
CA ALA A 95 7.46 -17.36 -4.77
C ALA A 95 7.68 -17.84 -6.21
N ARG A 96 7.51 -19.14 -6.48
CA ARG A 96 7.64 -19.71 -7.82
C ARG A 96 6.62 -19.13 -8.81
N ARG A 97 5.37 -18.96 -8.39
CA ARG A 97 4.32 -18.36 -9.23
C ARG A 97 4.61 -16.89 -9.52
N LEU A 98 5.07 -16.12 -8.51
CA LEU A 98 5.48 -14.73 -8.71
C LEU A 98 6.64 -14.62 -9.69
N ALA A 99 7.67 -15.45 -9.57
CA ALA A 99 8.78 -15.50 -10.52
C ALA A 99 8.32 -15.80 -11.97
N GLY A 100 7.28 -16.64 -12.13
CA GLY A 100 6.73 -16.97 -13.44
C GLY A 100 5.99 -15.83 -14.15
N ILE A 101 5.52 -14.81 -13.42
CA ILE A 101 4.83 -13.64 -13.97
C ILE A 101 5.65 -12.35 -13.87
N ALA A 102 6.78 -12.39 -13.17
CA ALA A 102 7.65 -11.23 -13.00
C ALA A 102 8.41 -10.93 -14.31
N PRO A 103 8.64 -9.64 -14.65
CA PRO A 103 9.34 -9.27 -15.88
C PRO A 103 10.84 -9.60 -15.82
N GLY A 104 11.42 -9.85 -16.98
CA GLY A 104 12.86 -10.00 -17.16
C GLY A 104 13.45 -11.17 -16.37
N ARG A 105 14.47 -10.90 -15.55
CA ARG A 105 15.20 -11.90 -14.76
C ARG A 105 14.85 -11.91 -13.27
N LEU A 106 13.72 -11.38 -12.88
CA LEU A 106 13.28 -11.36 -11.48
C LEU A 106 12.77 -12.75 -11.08
N GLN A 107 13.62 -13.50 -10.37
CA GLN A 107 13.39 -14.91 -10.02
C GLN A 107 13.28 -15.16 -8.51
N LYS A 108 13.55 -14.14 -7.68
CA LYS A 108 13.58 -14.31 -6.22
C LYS A 108 12.62 -13.33 -5.55
N THR A 109 11.90 -13.81 -4.55
CA THR A 109 10.94 -13.04 -3.77
C THR A 109 11.38 -12.98 -2.31
N PHE A 110 11.26 -11.80 -1.73
CA PHE A 110 11.37 -11.59 -0.29
C PHE A 110 9.99 -11.17 0.25
N PHE A 111 9.42 -11.98 1.12
CA PHE A 111 8.10 -11.69 1.71
C PHE A 111 8.25 -10.85 2.96
N THR A 112 7.40 -9.85 3.12
CA THR A 112 7.31 -8.93 4.26
C THR A 112 5.88 -8.89 4.80
N ASN A 113 5.66 -8.26 5.95
CA ASN A 113 4.35 -8.21 6.60
C ASN A 113 3.53 -6.97 6.21
N SER A 114 4.15 -5.99 5.58
CA SER A 114 3.48 -4.75 5.17
C SER A 114 4.14 -4.11 3.95
N GLY A 115 3.39 -3.21 3.27
CA GLY A 115 3.96 -2.38 2.20
C GLY A 115 5.09 -1.47 2.69
N THR A 116 5.02 -0.97 3.92
CA THR A 116 6.09 -0.20 4.55
C THR A 116 7.39 -1.00 4.63
N GLU A 117 7.33 -2.24 5.14
CA GLU A 117 8.50 -3.12 5.20
C GLU A 117 9.02 -3.48 3.81
N ALA A 118 8.14 -3.66 2.83
CA ALA A 118 8.54 -3.94 1.46
C ALA A 118 9.32 -2.76 0.85
N VAL A 119 8.84 -1.53 1.05
CA VAL A 119 9.53 -0.31 0.60
C VAL A 119 10.88 -0.14 1.31
N GLU A 120 10.92 -0.29 2.64
CA GLU A 120 12.17 -0.23 3.42
C GLU A 120 13.20 -1.24 2.91
N THR A 121 12.77 -2.48 2.70
CA THR A 121 13.64 -3.56 2.19
C THR A 121 14.13 -3.27 0.78
N ALA A 122 13.25 -2.80 -0.11
CA ALA A 122 13.61 -2.47 -1.48
C ALA A 122 14.65 -1.35 -1.55
N VAL A 123 14.47 -0.29 -0.77
CA VAL A 123 15.43 0.83 -0.69
C VAL A 123 16.78 0.36 -0.10
N MET A 124 16.74 -0.43 0.97
CA MET A 124 17.94 -1.00 1.57
C MET A 124 18.73 -1.83 0.53
N LEU A 125 18.04 -2.73 -0.18
CA LEU A 125 18.67 -3.57 -1.21
C LEU A 125 19.22 -2.74 -2.37
N ALA A 126 18.51 -1.72 -2.83
CA ALA A 126 18.96 -0.82 -3.89
C ALA A 126 20.23 -0.08 -3.49
N ARG A 127 20.28 0.47 -2.28
CA ARG A 127 21.47 1.17 -1.74
C ARG A 127 22.65 0.23 -1.59
N MET A 128 22.45 -0.95 -1.04
CA MET A 128 23.50 -1.96 -0.91
C MET A 128 24.07 -2.41 -2.27
N PHE A 129 23.19 -2.60 -3.25
CA PHE A 129 23.59 -3.06 -4.58
C PHE A 129 24.33 -1.98 -5.39
N THR A 130 23.85 -0.74 -5.31
CA THR A 130 24.39 0.38 -6.10
C THR A 130 25.55 1.11 -5.41
N GLY A 131 25.66 0.99 -4.10
CA GLY A 131 26.57 1.81 -3.26
C GLY A 131 26.14 3.28 -3.21
N ARG A 132 24.91 3.61 -3.59
CA ARG A 132 24.36 4.98 -3.63
C ARG A 132 23.40 5.20 -2.48
N ASP A 133 23.33 6.43 -2.00
CA ASP A 133 22.51 6.77 -0.84
C ASP A 133 21.20 7.45 -1.19
N GLU A 134 21.13 8.21 -2.28
CA GLU A 134 20.00 9.05 -2.61
C GLU A 134 18.90 8.30 -3.35
N ILE A 135 17.66 8.63 -3.05
CA ILE A 135 16.44 8.06 -3.64
C ILE A 135 15.58 9.20 -4.18
N ILE A 136 15.04 9.00 -5.38
CA ILE A 136 14.03 9.88 -5.95
C ILE A 136 12.67 9.19 -5.84
N ALA A 137 11.76 9.82 -5.11
CA ALA A 137 10.36 9.42 -4.99
C ALA A 137 9.47 10.34 -5.84
N LEU A 138 8.24 9.92 -6.12
CA LEU A 138 7.29 10.74 -6.86
C LEU A 138 6.39 11.55 -5.91
N ARG A 139 6.10 12.80 -6.28
CA ARG A 139 5.06 13.61 -5.62
C ARG A 139 3.72 12.87 -5.70
N TYR A 140 2.87 13.07 -4.70
CA TYR A 140 1.58 12.38 -4.52
C TYR A 140 1.70 10.86 -4.26
N GLY A 141 2.92 10.31 -4.13
CA GLY A 141 3.14 8.93 -3.73
C GLY A 141 2.85 8.72 -2.24
N TYR A 142 2.41 7.51 -1.90
CA TYR A 142 2.34 7.02 -0.52
C TYR A 142 3.21 5.77 -0.39
N SER A 143 4.14 5.77 0.56
CA SER A 143 5.12 4.69 0.72
C SER A 143 5.06 4.00 2.08
N GLY A 144 4.27 4.50 3.01
CA GLY A 144 4.12 3.91 4.34
C GLY A 144 4.34 4.88 5.50
N ARG A 145 4.55 4.36 6.70
CA ARG A 145 4.59 5.14 7.96
C ARG A 145 5.88 5.01 8.76
N SER A 146 6.89 4.30 8.30
CA SER A 146 8.23 4.37 8.89
C SER A 146 8.90 5.71 8.58
N ALA A 147 10.02 6.03 9.21
CA ALA A 147 10.73 7.28 8.96
C ALA A 147 11.12 7.45 7.49
N LEU A 148 11.65 6.39 6.84
CA LEU A 148 11.99 6.39 5.43
C LEU A 148 10.74 6.45 4.55
N ALA A 149 9.76 5.58 4.78
CA ALA A 149 8.56 5.54 3.97
C ALA A 149 7.76 6.85 4.06
N THR A 150 7.71 7.51 5.23
CA THR A 150 7.14 8.84 5.40
C THR A 150 7.93 9.89 4.62
N SER A 151 9.26 9.80 4.59
CA SER A 151 10.10 10.73 3.80
C SER A 151 9.88 10.56 2.28
N MET A 152 9.52 9.37 1.82
CA MET A 152 9.18 9.09 0.42
C MET A 152 7.73 9.47 0.08
N THR A 153 6.88 9.64 1.09
CA THR A 153 5.49 10.08 0.91
C THR A 153 5.44 11.61 0.78
N ALA A 154 4.88 12.12 -0.31
CA ALA A 154 4.94 13.56 -0.63
C ALA A 154 3.61 14.30 -0.47
N MET A 155 2.65 13.71 0.24
CA MET A 155 1.35 14.33 0.55
C MET A 155 1.34 14.80 2.00
N SER A 156 1.22 16.11 2.22
CA SER A 156 1.26 16.73 3.56
C SER A 156 0.25 16.12 4.55
N GLY A 157 -0.95 15.74 4.08
CA GLY A 157 -1.95 15.07 4.93
C GLY A 157 -1.56 13.65 5.39
N TRP A 158 -0.53 13.04 4.79
CA TRP A 158 -0.05 11.69 5.12
C TRP A 158 1.36 11.69 5.73
N THR A 159 1.96 12.86 5.89
CA THR A 159 3.31 13.04 6.44
C THR A 159 3.28 13.91 7.69
N PRO A 160 2.80 13.41 8.83
CA PRO A 160 2.57 14.22 10.04
C PRO A 160 3.85 14.83 10.63
N LEU A 161 5.01 14.24 10.35
CA LEU A 161 6.32 14.71 10.85
C LEU A 161 7.17 15.38 9.77
N GLY A 162 6.65 15.52 8.54
CA GLY A 162 7.45 15.96 7.39
C GLY A 162 8.53 14.95 6.99
N ALA A 163 9.35 15.32 5.99
CA ALA A 163 10.44 14.48 5.51
C ALA A 163 11.60 14.47 6.54
N THR A 164 11.97 13.27 7.00
CA THR A 164 13.06 13.09 7.96
C THR A 164 14.37 12.64 7.30
N ALA A 165 14.32 12.09 6.08
CA ALA A 165 15.47 11.64 5.31
C ALA A 165 15.84 12.67 4.22
N SER A 166 16.86 13.49 4.47
CA SER A 166 17.32 14.56 3.56
C SER A 166 17.82 14.05 2.20
N TRP A 167 18.19 12.79 2.12
CA TRP A 167 18.63 12.08 0.91
C TRP A 167 17.48 11.58 0.04
N VAL A 168 16.22 11.76 0.44
CA VAL A 168 15.05 11.53 -0.41
C VAL A 168 14.68 12.82 -1.13
N LYS A 169 14.59 12.77 -2.44
CA LYS A 169 14.16 13.86 -3.32
C LYS A 169 12.83 13.50 -3.98
N HIS A 170 12.11 14.50 -4.49
CA HIS A 170 10.80 14.27 -5.09
C HIS A 170 10.72 14.87 -6.50
N ALA A 171 10.51 14.00 -7.49
CA ALA A 171 10.15 14.39 -8.84
C ALA A 171 8.63 14.51 -9.02
N ILE A 172 8.19 15.18 -10.07
CA ILE A 172 6.77 15.32 -10.42
C ILE A 172 6.20 13.94 -10.78
N ALA A 173 5.05 13.59 -10.21
CA ALA A 173 4.35 12.37 -10.62
C ALA A 173 3.81 12.50 -12.05
N PRO A 174 3.91 11.46 -12.90
CA PRO A 174 3.37 11.48 -14.25
C PRO A 174 1.84 11.41 -14.23
N TYR A 175 1.22 12.55 -13.95
CA TYR A 175 -0.23 12.72 -13.81
C TYR A 175 -0.77 13.72 -14.82
N PRO A 176 -1.05 13.30 -16.09
CA PRO A 176 -1.45 14.20 -17.17
C PRO A 176 -2.72 14.99 -16.91
N TYR A 177 -3.70 14.39 -16.22
CA TYR A 177 -5.02 14.99 -15.99
C TYR A 177 -4.97 16.36 -15.26
N ARG A 178 -3.98 16.54 -14.37
CA ARG A 178 -3.76 17.82 -13.64
C ARG A 178 -2.36 18.38 -13.84
N SER A 179 -1.73 18.06 -14.97
CA SER A 179 -0.43 18.62 -15.32
C SER A 179 -0.58 20.11 -15.65
N SER A 180 0.43 20.91 -15.30
CA SER A 180 0.58 22.28 -15.78
C SER A 180 1.02 22.36 -17.25
N PHE A 181 1.53 21.25 -17.80
CA PHE A 181 1.89 21.10 -19.21
C PHE A 181 0.81 20.30 -19.94
N THR A 182 0.48 20.73 -21.17
CA THR A 182 -0.46 20.06 -22.07
C THR A 182 0.23 19.72 -23.37
N GLY A 183 0.02 18.53 -23.88
CA GLY A 183 0.64 18.05 -25.10
C GLY A 183 0.21 16.65 -25.47
N SER A 184 0.78 16.09 -26.52
CA SER A 184 0.62 14.69 -26.88
C SER A 184 1.17 13.76 -25.77
N PRO A 185 0.79 12.48 -25.76
CA PRO A 185 1.35 11.52 -24.79
C PRO A 185 2.89 11.46 -24.80
N ALA A 186 3.53 11.63 -25.94
CA ALA A 186 4.98 11.64 -26.07
C ALA A 186 5.61 12.89 -25.42
N GLU A 187 5.04 14.07 -25.67
CA GLU A 187 5.51 15.32 -25.07
C GLU A 187 5.29 15.35 -23.54
N LEU A 188 4.18 14.78 -23.08
CA LEU A 188 3.94 14.61 -21.64
C LEU A 188 4.95 13.67 -20.98
N ALA A 189 5.26 12.54 -21.64
CA ALA A 189 6.28 11.60 -21.14
C ALA A 189 7.65 12.29 -21.04
N GLU A 190 8.04 13.04 -22.06
CA GLU A 190 9.27 13.84 -22.07
C GLU A 190 9.30 14.89 -20.95
N TYR A 191 8.19 15.61 -20.75
CA TYR A 191 8.06 16.61 -19.69
C TYR A 191 8.30 16.02 -18.30
N PHE A 192 7.69 14.88 -18.00
CA PHE A 192 7.88 14.22 -16.71
C PHE A 192 9.27 13.60 -16.56
N ALA A 193 9.86 13.06 -17.64
CA ALA A 193 11.22 12.52 -17.61
C ALA A 193 12.25 13.60 -17.34
N ARG A 194 12.11 14.79 -17.95
CA ARG A 194 13.00 15.94 -17.71
C ARG A 194 13.01 16.42 -16.27
N ASP A 195 11.87 16.38 -15.57
CA ASP A 195 11.84 16.74 -14.14
C ASP A 195 12.70 15.79 -13.29
N VAL A 196 12.71 14.50 -13.62
CA VAL A 196 13.61 13.52 -12.96
C VAL A 196 15.08 13.85 -13.25
N GLU A 197 15.42 14.19 -14.48
CA GLU A 197 16.78 14.62 -14.86
C GLU A 197 17.19 15.89 -14.10
N GLU A 198 16.30 16.88 -14.02
CA GLU A 198 16.55 18.12 -13.29
C GLU A 198 16.78 17.85 -11.79
N VAL A 199 15.98 16.98 -11.17
CA VAL A 199 16.19 16.56 -9.77
C VAL A 199 17.55 15.91 -9.60
N ILE A 200 17.98 15.04 -10.52
CA ILE A 200 19.31 14.41 -10.48
C ILE A 200 20.40 15.49 -10.54
N LEU A 201 20.29 16.43 -11.47
CA LEU A 201 21.33 17.44 -11.73
C LEU A 201 21.41 18.52 -10.62
N THR A 202 20.29 18.85 -9.99
CA THR A 202 20.20 20.02 -9.10
C THR A 202 20.03 19.70 -7.61
N MET A 203 19.51 18.53 -7.30
CA MET A 203 19.10 18.16 -5.93
C MET A 203 19.84 16.94 -5.37
N THR A 204 20.60 16.23 -6.17
CA THR A 204 21.38 15.07 -5.76
C THR A 204 22.89 15.30 -5.92
N SER A 205 23.69 14.39 -5.39
CA SER A 205 25.13 14.41 -5.59
C SER A 205 25.55 14.00 -7.03
N GLY A 206 24.61 13.53 -7.85
CA GLY A 206 24.86 13.05 -9.21
C GLY A 206 25.64 11.73 -9.29
N LYS A 207 25.80 11.03 -8.16
CA LYS A 207 26.58 9.79 -8.03
C LYS A 207 25.71 8.56 -7.99
#